data_a18aefb91d8601960ca30c3d1db22939
#
_entry.id   a18aefb91d8601960ca30c3d1db22939
#
_cell.length_a   1.000
_cell.length_b   1.000
_cell.length_c   1.000
_cell.angle_alpha   90.00
_cell.angle_beta   90.00
_cell.angle_gamma   90.00
#
_symmetry.space_group_name_H-M   'P 1'
#
loop_
_entity.id
_entity.type
_entity.pdbx_description
1 polymer ?
#
loop_
_entity_poly.entity_id
_entity_poly.type
_entity_poly.pdbx_seq_one_letter_code
_entity_poly.pdbx_strand_id
1 'polypeptide(L)'
;MRYRELGKTGLKVSEIGLGAEWLERHNAEEVKAVIDCCEAQGINILDCWMAEPNVRSNIGVAIAGKRERWIIQGHFGSTWQDGQYVRTRDMEKVKPAFEDLLSRLGTDYLDLGMIHFVDEEAEFHRIMDGAFFAYVKEQKARGVIRHIGLSTHNPKVGVLAAQSGEIEMLLFSINPAFDLLPASEDINTYFAPDYEEHLGGIHPDRARLYQVCEQQEIGITVMKGYAGGRLFSAETSPFRVALTPVQCIHYALTRPAVASVLAGYDTPEHVLAAGA
;
A
#
# COMPACT_ATOMS: atom_id res chain seq x y z
N MET A 1 -12.28 9.75 -13.58
CA MET A 1 -11.06 9.09 -13.03
C MET A 1 -10.00 9.02 -14.10
N ARG A 2 -8.75 9.32 -13.79
CA ARG A 2 -7.58 9.07 -14.65
C ARG A 2 -6.88 7.78 -14.24
N TYR A 3 -6.17 7.15 -15.18
CA TYR A 3 -5.47 5.90 -14.97
C TYR A 3 -4.01 6.02 -15.39
N ARG A 4 -3.11 5.33 -14.68
CA ARG A 4 -1.68 5.25 -14.97
C ARG A 4 -1.22 3.81 -15.08
N GLU A 5 -0.18 3.57 -15.88
CA GLU A 5 0.53 2.30 -15.86
C GLU A 5 1.29 2.14 -14.55
N LEU A 6 1.17 0.97 -13.91
CA LEU A 6 1.91 0.64 -12.70
C LEU A 6 3.29 0.09 -13.07
N GLY A 7 4.22 0.98 -13.39
CA GLY A 7 5.54 0.60 -13.87
C GLY A 7 5.46 -0.34 -15.07
N LYS A 8 6.32 -1.36 -15.08
CA LYS A 8 6.38 -2.39 -16.14
C LYS A 8 5.42 -3.56 -15.95
N THR A 9 4.50 -3.51 -14.98
CA THR A 9 3.55 -4.62 -14.73
C THR A 9 2.49 -4.77 -15.83
N GLY A 10 2.27 -3.74 -16.66
CA GLY A 10 1.19 -3.71 -17.64
C GLY A 10 -0.20 -3.45 -17.02
N LEU A 11 -0.29 -3.28 -15.70
CA LEU A 11 -1.54 -2.98 -15.02
C LEU A 11 -1.86 -1.49 -15.11
N LYS A 12 -3.07 -1.17 -15.54
CA LYS A 12 -3.63 0.20 -15.52
C LYS A 12 -4.43 0.42 -14.24
N VAL A 13 -3.91 1.23 -13.34
CA VAL A 13 -4.53 1.56 -12.06
C VAL A 13 -5.10 2.98 -12.06
N SER A 14 -6.22 3.18 -11.36
CA SER A 14 -6.77 4.51 -11.11
C SER A 14 -5.80 5.34 -10.25
N GLU A 15 -5.67 6.65 -10.52
CA GLU A 15 -4.80 7.55 -9.73
C GLU A 15 -5.16 7.57 -8.25
N ILE A 16 -6.41 7.28 -7.92
CA ILE A 16 -6.93 7.12 -6.56
C ILE A 16 -7.33 5.66 -6.38
N GLY A 17 -6.90 5.05 -5.30
CA GLY A 17 -7.22 3.67 -4.92
C GLY A 17 -7.80 3.58 -3.51
N LEU A 18 -8.24 2.40 -3.12
CA LEU A 18 -8.80 2.11 -1.80
C LEU A 18 -7.77 1.42 -0.91
N GLY A 19 -7.37 2.07 0.18
CA GLY A 19 -6.69 1.44 1.31
C GLY A 19 -7.73 0.87 2.28
N ALA A 20 -7.86 -0.44 2.35
CA ALA A 20 -8.98 -1.07 3.02
C ALA A 20 -8.80 -1.26 4.54
N GLU A 21 -7.73 -0.73 5.15
CA GLU A 21 -7.42 -0.87 6.59
C GLU A 21 -8.60 -0.45 7.48
N TRP A 22 -9.17 0.72 7.22
CA TRP A 22 -10.22 1.30 8.06
C TRP A 22 -11.56 0.58 7.96
N LEU A 23 -11.77 -0.22 6.92
CA LEU A 23 -12.98 -1.01 6.73
C LEU A 23 -13.14 -2.15 7.76
N GLU A 24 -12.10 -2.46 8.54
CA GLU A 24 -12.18 -3.41 9.66
C GLU A 24 -13.20 -3.01 10.73
N ARG A 25 -13.54 -1.72 10.81
CA ARG A 25 -14.47 -1.14 11.80
C ARG A 25 -15.92 -1.19 11.36
N HIS A 26 -16.17 -1.65 10.14
CA HIS A 26 -17.45 -1.56 9.45
C HIS A 26 -18.08 -2.95 9.22
N ASN A 27 -19.41 -2.99 9.19
CA ASN A 27 -20.16 -4.17 8.82
C ASN A 27 -20.17 -4.39 7.29
N ALA A 28 -20.72 -5.52 6.84
CA ALA A 28 -20.71 -5.89 5.42
C ALA A 28 -21.47 -4.90 4.52
N GLU A 29 -22.55 -4.29 5.00
CA GLU A 29 -23.33 -3.32 4.23
C GLU A 29 -22.57 -2.01 4.04
N GLU A 30 -21.91 -1.52 5.09
CA GLU A 30 -21.07 -0.33 5.05
C GLU A 30 -19.85 -0.53 4.15
N VAL A 31 -19.15 -1.66 4.27
CA VAL A 31 -18.03 -2.02 3.37
C VAL A 31 -18.48 -2.06 1.93
N LYS A 32 -19.64 -2.70 1.68
CA LYS A 32 -20.20 -2.76 0.32
C LYS A 32 -20.52 -1.37 -0.23
N ALA A 33 -21.09 -0.48 0.58
CA ALA A 33 -21.41 0.88 0.16
C ALA A 33 -20.16 1.67 -0.26
N VAL A 34 -19.05 1.52 0.48
CA VAL A 34 -17.76 2.14 0.14
C VAL A 34 -17.22 1.57 -1.17
N ILE A 35 -17.21 0.25 -1.33
CA ILE A 35 -16.71 -0.43 -2.55
C ILE A 35 -17.56 -0.06 -3.77
N ASP A 36 -18.88 -0.07 -3.65
CA ASP A 36 -19.78 0.34 -4.75
C ASP A 36 -19.57 1.81 -5.15
N CYS A 37 -19.33 2.69 -4.16
CA CYS A 37 -18.99 4.09 -4.43
C CYS A 37 -17.64 4.21 -5.14
N CYS A 38 -16.62 3.47 -4.71
CA CYS A 38 -15.33 3.41 -5.39
C CYS A 38 -15.49 3.00 -6.87
N GLU A 39 -16.23 1.95 -7.14
CA GLU A 39 -16.51 1.49 -8.51
C GLU A 39 -17.24 2.56 -9.34
N ALA A 40 -18.23 3.21 -8.76
CA ALA A 40 -18.97 4.29 -9.44
C ALA A 40 -18.08 5.48 -9.79
N GLN A 41 -17.03 5.73 -9.00
CA GLN A 41 -16.01 6.75 -9.28
C GLN A 41 -14.89 6.25 -10.21
N GLY A 42 -14.92 4.98 -10.63
CA GLY A 42 -13.91 4.38 -11.52
C GLY A 42 -12.60 3.99 -10.79
N ILE A 43 -12.64 3.82 -9.48
CA ILE A 43 -11.53 3.27 -8.70
C ILE A 43 -11.46 1.77 -8.98
N ASN A 44 -10.27 1.25 -9.33
CA ASN A 44 -10.07 -0.13 -9.72
C ASN A 44 -8.93 -0.85 -8.98
N ILE A 45 -8.30 -0.21 -8.00
CA ILE A 45 -7.25 -0.82 -7.19
C ILE A 45 -7.58 -0.71 -5.72
N LEU A 46 -7.37 -1.81 -4.98
CA LEU A 46 -7.50 -1.85 -3.54
C LEU A 46 -6.31 -2.57 -2.88
N ASP A 47 -5.96 -2.12 -1.70
CA ASP A 47 -4.97 -2.74 -0.82
C ASP A 47 -5.65 -3.42 0.36
N CYS A 48 -5.43 -4.73 0.50
CA CYS A 48 -5.97 -5.57 1.56
C CYS A 48 -4.84 -6.14 2.42
N TRP A 49 -4.10 -5.26 3.13
CA TRP A 49 -3.01 -5.71 3.99
C TRP A 49 -3.49 -6.21 5.35
N MET A 50 -4.56 -5.59 5.90
CA MET A 50 -5.10 -5.96 7.20
C MET A 50 -5.57 -7.42 7.20
N ALA A 51 -5.10 -8.18 8.20
CA ALA A 51 -5.38 -9.61 8.31
C ALA A 51 -6.66 -9.93 9.09
N GLU A 52 -7.39 -8.91 9.58
CA GLU A 52 -8.63 -9.09 10.32
C GLU A 52 -9.65 -9.87 9.46
N PRO A 53 -10.22 -10.98 9.98
CA PRO A 53 -11.04 -11.89 9.18
C PRO A 53 -12.31 -11.28 8.60
N ASN A 54 -13.00 -10.39 9.35
CA ASN A 54 -14.27 -9.84 8.89
C ASN A 54 -14.06 -8.85 7.74
N VAL A 55 -13.04 -7.97 7.81
CA VAL A 55 -12.76 -7.03 6.73
C VAL A 55 -12.48 -7.77 5.42
N ARG A 56 -11.67 -8.83 5.45
CA ARG A 56 -11.40 -9.66 4.26
C ARG A 56 -12.66 -10.30 3.71
N SER A 57 -13.51 -10.87 4.58
CA SER A 57 -14.78 -11.51 4.19
C SER A 57 -15.76 -10.47 3.63
N ASN A 58 -15.88 -9.30 4.27
CA ASN A 58 -16.78 -8.24 3.82
C ASN A 58 -16.35 -7.69 2.46
N ILE A 59 -15.05 -7.51 2.21
CA ILE A 59 -14.52 -7.13 0.89
C ILE A 59 -14.86 -8.23 -0.13
N GLY A 60 -14.62 -9.50 0.19
CA GLY A 60 -14.94 -10.63 -0.68
C GLY A 60 -16.40 -10.67 -1.10
N VAL A 61 -17.32 -10.45 -0.15
CA VAL A 61 -18.77 -10.34 -0.44
C VAL A 61 -19.07 -9.13 -1.34
N ALA A 62 -18.44 -7.99 -1.08
CA ALA A 62 -18.69 -6.76 -1.84
C ALA A 62 -18.21 -6.83 -3.29
N ILE A 63 -17.14 -7.59 -3.57
CA ILE A 63 -16.59 -7.77 -4.93
C ILE A 63 -17.08 -9.04 -5.64
N ALA A 64 -17.94 -9.84 -5.00
CA ALA A 64 -18.43 -11.08 -5.57
C ALA A 64 -19.11 -10.85 -6.94
N GLY A 65 -18.73 -11.68 -7.93
CA GLY A 65 -19.22 -11.58 -9.31
C GLY A 65 -18.65 -10.41 -10.13
N LYS A 66 -17.70 -9.65 -9.57
CA LYS A 66 -17.01 -8.52 -10.22
C LYS A 66 -15.54 -8.40 -9.83
N ARG A 67 -14.94 -9.51 -9.37
CA ARG A 67 -13.53 -9.61 -8.93
C ARG A 67 -12.53 -9.09 -9.98
N GLU A 68 -12.79 -9.35 -11.24
CA GLU A 68 -11.96 -8.95 -12.37
C GLU A 68 -11.90 -7.44 -12.62
N ARG A 69 -12.79 -6.68 -12.02
CA ARG A 69 -12.77 -5.19 -12.09
C ARG A 69 -11.75 -4.59 -11.14
N TRP A 70 -11.25 -5.39 -10.19
CA TRP A 70 -10.35 -4.94 -9.15
C TRP A 70 -8.93 -5.48 -9.32
N ILE A 71 -7.95 -4.59 -9.25
CA ILE A 71 -6.54 -4.92 -9.05
C ILE A 71 -6.34 -4.98 -7.53
N ILE A 72 -6.04 -6.18 -7.01
CA ILE A 72 -5.95 -6.39 -5.56
C ILE A 72 -4.51 -6.60 -5.15
N GLN A 73 -4.05 -5.77 -4.19
CA GLN A 73 -2.82 -5.97 -3.42
C GLN A 73 -3.16 -6.79 -2.18
N GLY A 74 -2.62 -8.00 -2.08
CA GLY A 74 -2.72 -8.86 -0.91
C GLY A 74 -1.34 -9.16 -0.34
N HIS A 75 -1.22 -9.30 0.99
CA HIS A 75 0.06 -9.26 1.67
C HIS A 75 0.49 -10.60 2.26
N PHE A 76 1.71 -11.04 1.93
CA PHE A 76 2.40 -12.13 2.61
C PHE A 76 3.07 -11.64 3.88
N GLY A 77 2.85 -12.35 4.99
CA GLY A 77 3.43 -12.01 6.28
C GLY A 77 2.59 -11.06 7.13
N SER A 78 1.41 -10.67 6.66
CA SER A 78 0.35 -10.07 7.46
C SER A 78 -0.59 -11.17 7.93
N THR A 79 -0.64 -11.46 9.23
CA THR A 79 -1.40 -12.57 9.80
C THR A 79 -2.29 -12.10 10.94
N TRP A 80 -3.33 -12.88 11.25
CA TRP A 80 -4.21 -12.67 12.40
C TRP A 80 -3.99 -13.80 13.40
N GLN A 81 -3.51 -13.48 14.59
CA GLN A 81 -3.18 -14.44 15.62
C GLN A 81 -3.74 -13.97 16.96
N ASP A 82 -4.42 -14.84 17.67
CA ASP A 82 -4.98 -14.55 19.00
C ASP A 82 -5.82 -13.25 19.07
N GLY A 83 -6.58 -12.98 18.00
CA GLY A 83 -7.46 -11.81 17.93
C GLY A 83 -6.76 -10.50 17.59
N GLN A 84 -5.54 -10.55 17.06
CA GLN A 84 -4.78 -9.36 16.69
C GLN A 84 -3.92 -9.55 15.45
N TYR A 85 -3.58 -8.44 14.80
CA TYR A 85 -2.60 -8.42 13.71
C TYR A 85 -1.20 -8.76 14.22
N VAL A 86 -0.53 -9.67 13.50
CA VAL A 86 0.87 -10.02 13.73
C VAL A 86 1.64 -10.06 12.42
N ARG A 87 2.71 -9.25 12.32
CA ARG A 87 3.68 -9.36 11.22
C ARG A 87 4.63 -10.53 11.51
N THR A 88 4.78 -11.45 10.56
CA THR A 88 5.65 -12.61 10.73
C THR A 88 6.29 -13.06 9.42
N ARG A 89 7.45 -13.74 9.52
CA ARG A 89 8.12 -14.46 8.43
C ARG A 89 8.11 -15.97 8.65
N ASP A 90 7.49 -16.44 9.73
CA ASP A 90 7.31 -17.86 10.02
C ASP A 90 6.38 -18.50 8.98
N MET A 91 6.93 -19.42 8.17
CA MET A 91 6.21 -20.06 7.07
C MET A 91 5.04 -20.91 7.52
N GLU A 92 5.07 -21.45 8.75
CA GLU A 92 3.94 -22.19 9.35
C GLU A 92 2.73 -21.28 9.62
N LYS A 93 2.95 -19.95 9.72
CA LYS A 93 1.91 -18.93 9.89
C LYS A 93 1.58 -18.23 8.57
N VAL A 94 2.59 -17.96 7.74
CA VAL A 94 2.44 -17.21 6.49
C VAL A 94 1.58 -17.95 5.48
N LYS A 95 1.83 -19.26 5.28
CA LYS A 95 1.09 -20.06 4.30
C LYS A 95 -0.40 -20.12 4.59
N PRO A 96 -0.85 -20.55 5.78
CA PRO A 96 -2.28 -20.57 6.11
C PRO A 96 -2.94 -19.18 6.05
N ALA A 97 -2.23 -18.12 6.47
CA ALA A 97 -2.77 -16.76 6.41
C ALA A 97 -2.95 -16.24 4.98
N PHE A 98 -2.09 -16.67 4.05
CA PHE A 98 -2.25 -16.34 2.64
C PHE A 98 -3.40 -17.13 1.99
N GLU A 99 -3.56 -18.39 2.33
CA GLU A 99 -4.71 -19.20 1.91
C GLU A 99 -6.04 -18.65 2.46
N ASP A 100 -6.06 -18.22 3.73
CA ASP A 100 -7.21 -17.55 4.35
C ASP A 100 -7.56 -16.24 3.63
N LEU A 101 -6.57 -15.44 3.24
CA LEU A 101 -6.79 -14.22 2.46
C LEU A 101 -7.53 -14.51 1.15
N LEU A 102 -7.06 -15.46 0.36
CA LEU A 102 -7.69 -15.84 -0.91
C LEU A 102 -9.11 -16.38 -0.69
N SER A 103 -9.27 -17.27 0.29
CA SER A 103 -10.57 -17.87 0.63
C SER A 103 -11.59 -16.81 1.03
N ARG A 104 -11.22 -15.85 1.88
CA ARG A 104 -12.13 -14.81 2.34
C ARG A 104 -12.47 -13.79 1.27
N LEU A 105 -11.51 -13.47 0.39
CA LEU A 105 -11.76 -12.62 -0.77
C LEU A 105 -12.57 -13.34 -1.86
N GLY A 106 -12.76 -14.66 -1.76
CA GLY A 106 -13.48 -15.46 -2.75
C GLY A 106 -12.79 -15.48 -4.12
N THR A 107 -11.46 -15.55 -4.13
CA THR A 107 -10.64 -15.52 -5.35
C THR A 107 -9.53 -16.56 -5.29
N ASP A 108 -9.10 -17.05 -6.44
CA ASP A 108 -7.97 -17.97 -6.60
C ASP A 108 -6.67 -17.26 -7.01
N TYR A 109 -6.71 -15.95 -7.22
CA TYR A 109 -5.55 -15.15 -7.58
C TYR A 109 -5.57 -13.74 -6.99
N LEU A 110 -4.36 -13.15 -6.88
CA LEU A 110 -4.14 -11.72 -6.65
C LEU A 110 -3.37 -11.12 -7.82
N ASP A 111 -3.64 -9.87 -8.13
CA ASP A 111 -2.88 -9.12 -9.13
C ASP A 111 -1.47 -8.79 -8.60
N LEU A 112 -1.39 -8.41 -7.33
CA LEU A 112 -0.17 -7.98 -6.66
C LEU A 112 0.00 -8.75 -5.35
N GLY A 113 1.01 -9.61 -5.26
CA GLY A 113 1.42 -10.28 -4.02
C GLY A 113 2.51 -9.48 -3.32
N MET A 114 2.17 -8.83 -2.20
CA MET A 114 3.04 -7.90 -1.51
C MET A 114 3.82 -8.57 -0.39
N ILE A 115 5.14 -8.42 -0.38
CA ILE A 115 5.96 -8.73 0.79
C ILE A 115 5.70 -7.63 1.83
N HIS A 116 5.07 -8.01 2.94
CA HIS A 116 4.51 -7.05 3.89
C HIS A 116 5.56 -6.42 4.80
N PHE A 117 5.59 -5.08 4.84
CA PHE A 117 6.25 -4.24 5.81
C PHE A 117 7.72 -4.65 6.07
N VAL A 118 8.61 -4.26 5.18
CA VAL A 118 10.06 -4.50 5.30
C VAL A 118 10.75 -3.16 5.39
N ASP A 119 11.19 -2.76 6.58
CA ASP A 119 11.84 -1.47 6.83
C ASP A 119 13.32 -1.61 7.20
N GLU A 120 13.78 -2.81 7.59
CA GLU A 120 15.18 -3.09 7.91
C GLU A 120 15.91 -3.67 6.69
N GLU A 121 17.08 -3.11 6.34
CA GLU A 121 17.91 -3.61 5.23
C GLU A 121 18.35 -5.05 5.48
N ALA A 122 18.72 -5.38 6.71
CA ALA A 122 19.10 -6.75 7.07
C ALA A 122 17.93 -7.74 6.96
N GLU A 123 16.69 -7.33 7.29
CA GLU A 123 15.50 -8.15 7.08
C GLU A 123 15.23 -8.38 5.58
N PHE A 124 15.37 -7.33 4.76
CA PHE A 124 15.23 -7.44 3.31
C PHE A 124 16.12 -8.56 2.74
N HIS A 125 17.41 -8.55 3.06
CA HIS A 125 18.34 -9.59 2.58
C HIS A 125 17.95 -10.99 3.08
N ARG A 126 17.60 -11.14 4.37
CA ARG A 126 17.14 -12.43 4.91
C ARG A 126 15.88 -12.96 4.20
N ILE A 127 14.97 -12.07 3.83
CA ILE A 127 13.76 -12.44 3.09
C ILE A 127 14.13 -12.93 1.69
N MET A 128 14.93 -12.14 0.95
CA MET A 128 15.27 -12.43 -0.46
C MET A 128 16.02 -13.74 -0.62
N ASP A 129 16.88 -14.10 0.35
CA ASP A 129 17.67 -15.33 0.34
C ASP A 129 16.95 -16.52 1.01
N GLY A 130 15.76 -16.33 1.56
CA GLY A 130 15.10 -17.29 2.42
C GLY A 130 13.90 -18.03 1.83
N ALA A 131 13.36 -18.94 2.64
CA ALA A 131 12.17 -19.74 2.30
C ALA A 131 10.92 -18.88 2.06
N PHE A 132 10.85 -17.70 2.66
CA PHE A 132 9.73 -16.76 2.48
C PHE A 132 9.65 -16.30 1.02
N PHE A 133 10.75 -15.81 0.45
CA PHE A 133 10.76 -15.34 -0.92
C PHE A 133 10.66 -16.50 -1.93
N ALA A 134 11.24 -17.66 -1.60
CA ALA A 134 11.04 -18.87 -2.40
C ALA A 134 9.56 -19.23 -2.54
N TYR A 135 8.78 -19.12 -1.45
CA TYR A 135 7.34 -19.35 -1.46
C TYR A 135 6.60 -18.28 -2.29
N VAL A 136 6.96 -17.00 -2.16
CA VAL A 136 6.36 -15.92 -2.98
C VAL A 136 6.58 -16.18 -4.46
N LYS A 137 7.80 -16.59 -4.87
CA LYS A 137 8.10 -16.96 -6.27
C LYS A 137 7.33 -18.20 -6.72
N GLU A 138 7.15 -19.17 -5.86
CA GLU A 138 6.31 -20.35 -6.15
C GLU A 138 4.86 -19.92 -6.44
N GLN A 139 4.27 -19.03 -5.62
CA GLN A 139 2.92 -18.54 -5.86
C GLN A 139 2.81 -17.78 -7.20
N LYS A 140 3.83 -17.01 -7.58
CA LYS A 140 3.88 -16.37 -8.89
C LYS A 140 3.98 -17.41 -10.03
N ALA A 141 4.84 -18.40 -9.91
CA ALA A 141 4.99 -19.46 -10.92
C ALA A 141 3.70 -20.26 -11.12
N ARG A 142 2.90 -20.42 -10.07
CA ARG A 142 1.57 -21.08 -10.11
C ARG A 142 0.45 -20.17 -10.62
N GLY A 143 0.72 -18.88 -10.85
CA GLY A 143 -0.29 -17.91 -11.26
C GLY A 143 -1.23 -17.45 -10.14
N VAL A 144 -0.98 -17.82 -8.88
CA VAL A 144 -1.76 -17.39 -7.72
C VAL A 144 -1.52 -15.91 -7.42
N ILE A 145 -0.34 -15.39 -7.72
CA ILE A 145 -0.09 -13.95 -7.82
C ILE A 145 0.47 -13.63 -9.21
N ARG A 146 0.10 -12.48 -9.77
CA ARG A 146 0.58 -12.06 -11.09
C ARG A 146 1.92 -11.34 -11.00
N HIS A 147 2.07 -10.44 -10.04
CA HIS A 147 3.27 -9.63 -9.83
C HIS A 147 3.69 -9.67 -8.37
N ILE A 148 5.00 -9.51 -8.14
CA ILE A 148 5.58 -9.44 -6.80
C ILE A 148 5.81 -7.96 -6.45
N GLY A 149 5.23 -7.52 -5.35
CA GLY A 149 5.48 -6.20 -4.77
C GLY A 149 6.09 -6.29 -3.37
N LEU A 150 6.52 -5.15 -2.86
CA LEU A 150 7.03 -5.01 -1.50
C LEU A 150 6.48 -3.74 -0.87
N SER A 151 6.06 -3.81 0.40
CA SER A 151 5.68 -2.62 1.16
C SER A 151 6.77 -2.22 2.14
N THR A 152 7.13 -0.94 2.12
CA THR A 152 8.14 -0.35 3.01
C THR A 152 7.84 1.12 3.30
N HIS A 153 8.33 1.60 4.46
CA HIS A 153 8.38 3.02 4.80
C HIS A 153 9.80 3.58 4.66
N ASN A 154 10.81 2.69 4.56
CA ASN A 154 12.22 3.06 4.45
C ASN A 154 12.63 3.21 2.98
N PRO A 155 13.01 4.42 2.51
CA PRO A 155 13.42 4.63 1.13
C PRO A 155 14.68 3.84 0.72
N LYS A 156 15.57 3.50 1.66
CA LYS A 156 16.75 2.66 1.37
C LYS A 156 16.36 1.23 1.03
N VAL A 157 15.44 0.63 1.79
CA VAL A 157 14.87 -0.69 1.46
C VAL A 157 14.13 -0.64 0.12
N GLY A 158 13.38 0.44 -0.13
CA GLY A 158 12.73 0.63 -1.42
C GLY A 158 13.72 0.65 -2.60
N VAL A 159 14.88 1.29 -2.44
CA VAL A 159 15.96 1.29 -3.45
C VAL A 159 16.52 -0.12 -3.65
N LEU A 160 16.82 -0.85 -2.57
CA LEU A 160 17.27 -2.24 -2.66
C LEU A 160 16.26 -3.13 -3.40
N ALA A 161 14.99 -2.99 -3.06
CA ALA A 161 13.90 -3.73 -3.71
C ALA A 161 13.80 -3.39 -5.21
N ALA A 162 13.81 -2.12 -5.58
CA ALA A 162 13.73 -1.68 -6.97
C ALA A 162 14.93 -2.16 -7.82
N GLN A 163 16.11 -2.29 -7.21
CA GLN A 163 17.33 -2.75 -7.87
C GLN A 163 17.53 -4.26 -7.86
N SER A 164 16.72 -5.01 -7.13
CA SER A 164 16.85 -6.47 -6.99
C SER A 164 16.58 -7.24 -8.29
N GLY A 165 15.83 -6.65 -9.22
CA GLY A 165 15.34 -7.33 -10.43
C GLY A 165 14.16 -8.29 -10.18
N GLU A 166 13.80 -8.54 -8.91
CA GLU A 166 12.77 -9.49 -8.49
C GLU A 166 11.45 -8.80 -8.09
N ILE A 167 11.52 -7.54 -7.61
CA ILE A 167 10.36 -6.76 -7.20
C ILE A 167 9.88 -5.90 -8.36
N GLU A 168 8.58 -5.96 -8.64
CA GLU A 168 7.97 -5.34 -9.83
C GLU A 168 7.24 -4.03 -9.50
N MET A 169 6.88 -3.82 -8.24
CA MET A 169 6.25 -2.58 -7.76
C MET A 169 6.45 -2.39 -6.25
N LEU A 170 6.27 -1.17 -5.78
CA LEU A 170 6.36 -0.82 -4.35
C LEU A 170 5.03 -0.23 -3.85
N LEU A 171 4.68 -0.58 -2.61
CA LEU A 171 3.76 0.20 -1.79
C LEU A 171 4.61 1.02 -0.81
N PHE A 172 4.62 2.34 -0.97
CA PHE A 172 5.51 3.23 -0.23
C PHE A 172 4.75 4.38 0.44
N SER A 173 5.22 4.83 1.60
CA SER A 173 4.61 5.93 2.34
C SER A 173 5.03 7.28 1.77
N ILE A 174 4.11 8.00 1.10
CA ILE A 174 4.38 9.30 0.49
C ILE A 174 3.35 10.33 0.93
N ASN A 175 3.80 11.41 1.48
CA ASN A 175 3.04 12.63 1.73
C ASN A 175 4.01 13.81 1.92
N PRO A 176 3.53 15.08 1.89
CA PRO A 176 4.42 16.24 2.00
C PRO A 176 5.29 16.27 3.26
N ALA A 177 4.79 15.71 4.38
CA ALA A 177 5.54 15.70 5.64
C ALA A 177 6.61 14.60 5.67
N PHE A 178 6.27 13.38 5.25
CA PHE A 178 7.23 12.28 5.26
C PHE A 178 8.37 12.49 4.27
N ASP A 179 8.11 13.17 3.17
CA ASP A 179 9.14 13.48 2.17
C ASP A 179 10.24 14.42 2.67
N LEU A 180 10.01 15.11 3.79
CA LEU A 180 11.03 15.92 4.45
C LEU A 180 12.05 15.10 5.26
N LEU A 181 11.73 13.84 5.60
CA LEU A 181 12.43 13.06 6.61
C LEU A 181 13.43 12.07 5.99
N PRO A 182 14.56 11.80 6.69
CA PRO A 182 15.54 10.82 6.27
C PRO A 182 14.97 9.39 6.28
N ALA A 183 15.72 8.46 5.73
CA ALA A 183 15.48 7.03 5.88
C ALA A 183 15.53 6.61 7.35
N SER A 184 14.62 5.74 7.75
CA SER A 184 14.59 5.13 9.08
C SER A 184 14.10 3.69 9.00
N GLU A 185 14.69 2.82 9.81
CA GLU A 185 14.21 1.44 10.04
C GLU A 185 13.08 1.40 11.09
N ASP A 186 12.90 2.47 11.87
CA ASP A 186 11.80 2.62 12.83
C ASP A 186 10.71 3.54 12.25
N ILE A 187 9.55 2.96 11.95
CA ILE A 187 8.38 3.70 11.46
C ILE A 187 7.92 4.81 12.42
N ASN A 188 8.15 4.67 13.73
CA ASN A 188 7.72 5.66 14.70
C ASN A 188 8.42 7.02 14.51
N THR A 189 9.60 7.04 13.89
CA THR A 189 10.30 8.28 13.55
C THR A 189 9.49 9.18 12.62
N TYR A 190 8.60 8.61 11.79
CA TYR A 190 7.73 9.38 10.91
C TYR A 190 6.49 9.95 11.60
N PHE A 191 6.11 9.43 12.77
CA PHE A 191 4.93 9.86 13.51
C PHE A 191 5.22 10.85 14.65
N ALA A 192 6.48 10.96 15.09
CA ALA A 192 6.90 11.91 16.11
C ALA A 192 8.18 12.67 15.73
N PRO A 193 8.28 13.22 14.49
CA PRO A 193 9.50 13.86 14.05
C PRO A 193 9.63 15.28 14.58
N ASP A 194 10.87 15.73 14.75
CA ASP A 194 11.20 17.13 14.78
C ASP A 194 11.36 17.64 13.34
N TYR A 195 10.39 18.41 12.87
CA TYR A 195 10.41 18.94 11.51
C TYR A 195 11.23 20.23 11.37
N GLU A 196 11.61 20.92 12.46
CA GLU A 196 12.26 22.24 12.38
C GLU A 196 13.61 22.16 11.65
N GLU A 197 14.31 21.04 11.78
CA GLU A 197 15.58 20.78 11.09
C GLU A 197 15.43 20.29 9.65
N HIS A 198 14.22 19.97 9.19
CA HIS A 198 13.98 19.23 7.95
C HIS A 198 13.15 19.97 6.88
N LEU A 199 12.85 21.25 7.05
CA LEU A 199 12.00 22.02 6.12
C LEU A 199 12.67 22.36 4.77
N GLY A 200 13.77 21.71 4.44
CA GLY A 200 14.59 21.99 3.24
C GLY A 200 14.07 21.39 1.92
N GLY A 201 12.91 20.74 1.91
CA GLY A 201 12.37 20.07 0.72
C GLY A 201 12.46 18.55 0.81
N ILE A 202 12.34 17.83 -0.31
CA ILE A 202 12.36 16.38 -0.33
C ILE A 202 13.74 15.87 0.10
N HIS A 203 13.76 14.99 1.10
CA HIS A 203 15.00 14.40 1.60
C HIS A 203 15.71 13.60 0.49
N PRO A 204 17.07 13.68 0.36
CA PRO A 204 17.82 13.00 -0.69
C PRO A 204 17.56 11.49 -0.81
N ASP A 205 17.39 10.78 0.31
CA ASP A 205 17.07 9.34 0.29
C ASP A 205 15.74 9.06 -0.45
N ARG A 206 14.73 9.91 -0.23
CA ARG A 206 13.42 9.79 -0.88
C ARG A 206 13.47 10.16 -2.35
N ALA A 207 14.16 11.27 -2.66
CA ALA A 207 14.38 11.69 -4.05
C ALA A 207 15.11 10.59 -4.84
N ARG A 208 16.11 9.93 -4.23
CA ARG A 208 16.83 8.81 -4.83
C ARG A 208 15.89 7.62 -5.10
N LEU A 209 15.02 7.26 -4.16
CA LEU A 209 14.05 6.18 -4.37
C LEU A 209 13.18 6.46 -5.59
N TYR A 210 12.60 7.66 -5.69
CA TYR A 210 11.74 8.03 -6.82
C TYR A 210 12.48 7.93 -8.16
N GLN A 211 13.71 8.44 -8.22
CA GLN A 211 14.56 8.35 -9.43
C GLN A 211 14.88 6.90 -9.80
N VAL A 212 15.23 6.06 -8.83
CA VAL A 212 15.53 4.65 -9.08
C VAL A 212 14.29 3.91 -9.57
N CYS A 213 13.14 4.12 -8.95
CA CYS A 213 11.89 3.51 -9.39
C CYS A 213 11.52 3.93 -10.82
N GLU A 214 11.66 5.21 -11.17
CA GLU A 214 11.41 5.68 -12.52
C GLU A 214 12.37 5.05 -13.55
N GLN A 215 13.67 5.01 -13.24
CA GLN A 215 14.70 4.42 -14.12
C GLN A 215 14.53 2.91 -14.33
N GLN A 216 14.05 2.18 -13.31
CA GLN A 216 13.83 0.73 -13.34
C GLN A 216 12.40 0.34 -13.75
N GLU A 217 11.55 1.33 -14.05
CA GLU A 217 10.13 1.13 -14.35
C GLU A 217 9.39 0.37 -13.24
N ILE A 218 9.75 0.63 -11.98
CA ILE A 218 9.08 0.10 -10.79
C ILE A 218 7.95 1.05 -10.38
N GLY A 219 6.71 0.65 -10.59
CA GLY A 219 5.55 1.46 -10.22
C GLY A 219 5.39 1.58 -8.70
N ILE A 220 4.92 2.74 -8.23
CA ILE A 220 4.66 2.99 -6.82
C ILE A 220 3.16 3.19 -6.60
N THR A 221 2.58 2.42 -5.67
CA THR A 221 1.33 2.76 -5.01
C THR A 221 1.62 3.39 -3.66
N VAL A 222 0.81 4.35 -3.24
CA VAL A 222 1.11 5.19 -2.08
C VAL A 222 0.24 4.83 -0.90
N MET A 223 0.85 4.54 0.24
CA MET A 223 0.21 4.49 1.55
C MET A 223 0.53 5.74 2.38
N LYS A 224 -0.22 5.96 3.47
CA LYS A 224 0.00 7.07 4.42
C LYS A 224 -0.11 8.47 3.77
N GLY A 225 -0.83 8.60 2.66
CA GLY A 225 -0.97 9.86 1.91
C GLY A 225 -1.39 11.08 2.73
N TYR A 226 -2.05 10.84 3.86
CA TYR A 226 -2.56 11.87 4.77
C TYR A 226 -1.77 11.98 6.09
N ALA A 227 -0.66 11.25 6.23
CA ALA A 227 0.14 11.18 7.47
C ALA A 227 -0.72 10.87 8.73
N GLY A 228 -1.66 9.92 8.61
CA GLY A 228 -2.60 9.60 9.69
C GLY A 228 -3.61 10.71 10.02
N GLY A 229 -3.92 11.60 9.06
CA GLY A 229 -4.81 12.75 9.25
C GLY A 229 -4.12 14.01 9.78
N ARG A 230 -2.85 13.94 10.16
CA ARG A 230 -2.10 15.09 10.74
C ARG A 230 -2.00 16.27 9.79
N LEU A 231 -2.05 16.05 8.48
CA LEU A 231 -2.00 17.12 7.48
C LEU A 231 -3.29 17.94 7.38
N PHE A 232 -4.39 17.46 7.97
CA PHE A 232 -5.70 18.14 7.90
C PHE A 232 -5.92 19.21 8.99
N SER A 233 -4.94 19.43 9.88
CA SER A 233 -4.98 20.47 10.89
C SER A 233 -3.72 21.33 10.84
N ALA A 234 -3.88 22.64 10.97
CA ALA A 234 -2.75 23.58 11.07
C ALA A 234 -1.88 23.35 12.32
N GLU A 235 -2.47 22.78 13.39
CA GLU A 235 -1.78 22.51 14.65
C GLU A 235 -0.85 21.31 14.56
N THR A 236 -1.23 20.28 13.76
CA THR A 236 -0.47 19.04 13.64
C THR A 236 0.35 18.95 12.35
N SER A 237 0.04 19.80 11.37
CA SER A 237 0.80 19.91 10.12
C SER A 237 2.14 20.61 10.34
N PRO A 238 3.29 20.06 9.86
CA PRO A 238 4.58 20.73 9.95
C PRO A 238 4.63 22.07 9.19
N PHE A 239 3.69 22.25 8.28
CA PHE A 239 3.58 23.47 7.46
C PHE A 239 2.77 24.59 8.14
N ARG A 240 2.21 24.33 9.33
CA ARG A 240 1.33 25.26 10.09
C ARG A 240 0.08 25.70 9.29
N VAL A 241 -0.29 24.89 8.30
CA VAL A 241 -1.53 25.04 7.52
C VAL A 241 -2.19 23.67 7.36
N ALA A 242 -3.52 23.66 7.32
CA ALA A 242 -4.27 22.46 6.97
C ALA A 242 -4.23 22.24 5.46
N LEU A 243 -3.99 21.00 5.04
CA LEU A 243 -4.10 20.58 3.64
C LEU A 243 -5.44 19.86 3.44
N THR A 244 -5.95 19.89 2.23
CA THR A 244 -7.11 19.10 1.82
C THR A 244 -6.68 17.70 1.37
N PRO A 245 -7.59 16.69 1.37
CA PRO A 245 -7.32 15.37 0.80
C PRO A 245 -6.80 15.46 -0.65
N VAL A 246 -7.42 16.30 -1.47
CA VAL A 246 -7.02 16.52 -2.88
C VAL A 246 -5.59 17.04 -3.00
N GLN A 247 -5.18 17.99 -2.16
CA GLN A 247 -3.81 18.50 -2.16
C GLN A 247 -2.79 17.42 -1.79
N CYS A 248 -3.10 16.57 -0.80
CA CYS A 248 -2.23 15.47 -0.39
C CYS A 248 -2.10 14.41 -1.52
N ILE A 249 -3.22 14.04 -2.15
CA ILE A 249 -3.23 13.10 -3.28
C ILE A 249 -2.45 13.69 -4.46
N HIS A 250 -2.73 14.94 -4.82
CA HIS A 250 -2.02 15.61 -5.91
C HIS A 250 -0.52 15.66 -5.68
N TYR A 251 -0.10 16.01 -4.46
CA TYR A 251 1.32 16.00 -4.09
C TYR A 251 1.96 14.62 -4.38
N ALA A 252 1.37 13.55 -3.89
CA ALA A 252 1.90 12.20 -4.08
C ALA A 252 1.96 11.81 -5.56
N LEU A 253 0.91 12.13 -6.34
CA LEU A 253 0.83 11.85 -7.77
C LEU A 253 1.84 12.65 -8.62
N THR A 254 2.46 13.70 -8.08
CA THR A 254 3.55 14.45 -8.74
C THR A 254 4.93 13.82 -8.51
N ARG A 255 5.04 12.77 -7.68
CA ARG A 255 6.32 12.06 -7.50
C ARG A 255 6.56 11.11 -8.67
N PRO A 256 7.83 10.97 -9.12
CA PRO A 256 8.18 10.02 -10.17
C PRO A 256 7.73 8.60 -9.82
N ALA A 257 7.36 7.82 -10.83
CA ALA A 257 6.90 6.43 -10.75
C ALA A 257 5.60 6.19 -9.95
N VAL A 258 4.97 7.20 -9.34
CA VAL A 258 3.71 7.04 -8.62
C VAL A 258 2.55 6.86 -9.58
N ALA A 259 1.83 5.73 -9.42
CA ALA A 259 0.68 5.38 -10.24
C ALA A 259 -0.66 5.57 -9.51
N SER A 260 -0.74 5.30 -8.20
CA SER A 260 -1.98 5.38 -7.43
C SER A 260 -1.74 5.78 -5.98
N VAL A 261 -2.68 6.52 -5.39
CA VAL A 261 -2.70 6.84 -3.96
C VAL A 261 -3.83 6.06 -3.30
N LEU A 262 -3.46 5.11 -2.41
CA LEU A 262 -4.39 4.23 -1.71
C LEU A 262 -4.84 4.91 -0.42
N ALA A 263 -5.91 5.67 -0.51
CA ALA A 263 -6.45 6.37 0.65
C ALA A 263 -7.41 5.48 1.45
N GLY A 264 -7.41 5.65 2.75
CA GLY A 264 -8.40 5.01 3.64
C GLY A 264 -9.71 5.78 3.59
N TYR A 265 -10.80 5.08 3.32
CA TYR A 265 -12.15 5.63 3.30
C TYR A 265 -13.02 4.89 4.29
N ASP A 266 -13.67 5.61 5.19
CA ASP A 266 -14.65 5.05 6.13
C ASP A 266 -16.06 5.06 5.57
N THR A 267 -16.36 5.99 4.66
CA THR A 267 -17.71 6.21 4.12
C THR A 267 -17.67 6.56 2.62
N PRO A 268 -18.78 6.41 1.90
CA PRO A 268 -18.90 6.89 0.52
C PRO A 268 -18.58 8.38 0.34
N GLU A 269 -18.90 9.22 1.34
CA GLU A 269 -18.62 10.66 1.30
C GLU A 269 -17.10 10.93 1.27
N HIS A 270 -16.30 10.12 1.99
CA HIS A 270 -14.83 10.22 1.93
C HIS A 270 -14.29 9.87 0.54
N VAL A 271 -14.87 8.88 -0.14
CA VAL A 271 -14.53 8.54 -1.53
C VAL A 271 -14.79 9.71 -2.47
N LEU A 272 -15.98 10.33 -2.34
CA LEU A 272 -16.38 11.47 -3.16
C LEU A 272 -15.47 12.69 -2.92
N ALA A 273 -15.12 12.96 -1.65
CA ALA A 273 -14.26 14.09 -1.29
C ALA A 273 -12.82 13.94 -1.82
N ALA A 274 -12.33 12.73 -2.02
CA ALA A 274 -11.00 12.46 -2.59
C ALA A 274 -10.97 12.66 -4.11
N GLY A 275 -12.10 12.50 -4.79
CA GLY A 275 -12.24 12.64 -6.24
C GLY A 275 -12.65 14.05 -6.71
N ALA A 276 -12.98 14.95 -5.78
CA ALA A 276 -13.40 16.32 -6.08
C ALA A 276 -12.18 17.23 -6.29
#